data_cc634af5d8b6158e969067adf40f864b
#
_entry.id   cc634af5d8b6158e969067adf40f864b
#
_cell.length_a   1.000
_cell.length_b   1.000
_cell.length_c   1.000
_cell.angle_alpha   90.00
_cell.angle_beta   90.00
_cell.angle_gamma   90.00
#
_symmetry.space_group_name_H-M   'P 1'
#
loop_
_entity.id
_entity.type
_entity.pdbx_description
1 polymer ?
#
loop_
_entity_poly.entity_id
_entity_poly.type
_entity_poly.pdbx_seq_one_letter_code
_entity_poly.pdbx_strand_id
1 'polypeptide(L)'
;MGIQLILNENSKKGVPVKVYTQDIAQEAIQQLRNMAQLEFVHSHIAVMPDVHVGKGATVGSVIPTKSAIIPAAVGVDIGCGMNAVRTSLTASDLPDSLRAVRSAIEKQVPVGFNMHNQITAKASTLDPLGKRLKPITDKHPGLLKMLRGFERTWAKQLGTLGGGNHFIEICLDENNDVWVMLHSGSRGIGNCIGRYFINLAKKEHQSRFGHVPDKDLSYFAEGSSSFDDYVEAVQWAQDYAVQNRKEMMRLVLSAMQSKQAGLPHFTLTKEAINCHHNYVEEETHFGENVYVTRKGAISAYEGELGIIPGSMGAKSFIVRGLGNEESFCSCSHGAGRKMSRTKASKTFTVDELKAQTAGVECKKDKSVLDEIPGAYKDIDEVMDNQKDLVEVVHTLKQVLCVKG
;
A
#
# COMPACT_ATOMS: atom_id res chain seq x y z
N MET A 1 -1.83 -21.12 -12.28
CA MET A 1 -1.11 -20.68 -13.49
C MET A 1 0.08 -19.89 -12.97
N GLY A 2 1.26 -20.06 -13.50
CA GLY A 2 2.44 -19.35 -13.05
C GLY A 2 2.72 -18.11 -13.92
N ILE A 3 4.00 -17.88 -14.22
CA ILE A 3 4.45 -16.81 -15.10
C ILE A 3 3.77 -16.94 -16.46
N GLN A 4 3.09 -15.88 -16.92
CA GLN A 4 2.30 -15.88 -18.16
C GLN A 4 3.02 -15.18 -19.31
N LEU A 5 3.97 -14.29 -19.00
CA LEU A 5 4.73 -13.54 -19.98
C LEU A 5 6.14 -13.28 -19.45
N ILE A 6 7.17 -13.48 -20.29
CA ILE A 6 8.54 -13.09 -19.97
C ILE A 6 8.97 -12.02 -20.99
N LEU A 7 9.30 -10.83 -20.47
CA LEU A 7 9.88 -9.76 -21.28
C LEU A 7 11.41 -9.84 -21.18
N ASN A 8 12.12 -9.41 -22.20
CA ASN A 8 13.59 -9.38 -22.28
C ASN A 8 14.30 -10.74 -22.15
N GLU A 9 13.62 -11.86 -22.32
CA GLU A 9 14.19 -13.21 -22.13
C GLU A 9 15.49 -13.44 -22.94
N ASN A 10 15.54 -12.93 -24.16
CA ASN A 10 16.69 -13.07 -25.06
C ASN A 10 17.48 -11.76 -25.23
N SER A 11 17.28 -10.79 -24.36
CA SER A 11 17.96 -9.49 -24.44
C SER A 11 19.41 -9.61 -23.98
N LYS A 12 20.34 -9.06 -24.76
CA LYS A 12 21.75 -8.88 -24.31
C LYS A 12 21.92 -7.74 -23.31
N LYS A 13 20.86 -6.94 -23.08
CA LYS A 13 20.89 -5.80 -22.17
C LYS A 13 19.74 -5.95 -21.15
N GLY A 14 20.11 -6.00 -19.88
CA GLY A 14 19.16 -6.04 -18.79
C GLY A 14 18.71 -7.47 -18.42
N VAL A 15 17.90 -7.54 -17.40
CA VAL A 15 17.40 -8.78 -16.80
C VAL A 15 16.04 -9.19 -17.40
N PRO A 16 15.62 -10.46 -17.29
CA PRO A 16 14.25 -10.88 -17.59
C PRO A 16 13.22 -10.17 -16.72
N VAL A 17 11.99 -10.03 -17.22
CA VAL A 17 10.83 -9.56 -16.46
C VAL A 17 9.78 -10.65 -16.50
N LYS A 18 9.46 -11.25 -15.36
CA LYS A 18 8.50 -12.35 -15.21
C LYS A 18 7.14 -11.80 -14.77
N VAL A 19 6.15 -11.90 -15.65
CA VAL A 19 4.83 -11.27 -15.47
C VAL A 19 3.77 -12.34 -15.22
N TYR A 20 3.01 -12.19 -14.16
CA TYR A 20 1.97 -13.13 -13.73
C TYR A 20 0.58 -12.80 -14.32
N THR A 21 0.51 -12.06 -15.39
CA THR A 21 -0.73 -11.74 -16.12
C THR A 21 -0.47 -11.44 -17.58
N GLN A 22 -1.49 -11.60 -18.43
CA GLN A 22 -1.48 -11.11 -19.81
C GLN A 22 -2.16 -9.72 -19.93
N ASP A 23 -2.97 -9.33 -18.94
CA ASP A 23 -3.63 -8.03 -18.88
C ASP A 23 -2.66 -6.94 -18.41
N ILE A 24 -1.82 -6.44 -19.31
CA ILE A 24 -0.83 -5.39 -19.04
C ILE A 24 -0.79 -4.35 -20.16
N ALA A 25 -0.88 -3.07 -19.77
CA ALA A 25 -0.83 -1.95 -20.73
C ALA A 25 0.58 -1.78 -21.33
N GLN A 26 0.64 -1.31 -22.60
CA GLN A 26 1.91 -1.11 -23.32
C GLN A 26 2.83 -0.10 -22.61
N GLU A 27 2.27 0.93 -21.97
CA GLU A 27 3.04 1.90 -21.19
C GLU A 27 3.69 1.24 -19.96
N ALA A 28 3.02 0.28 -19.31
CA ALA A 28 3.58 -0.49 -18.21
C ALA A 28 4.70 -1.41 -18.71
N ILE A 29 4.55 -2.06 -19.86
CA ILE A 29 5.60 -2.86 -20.50
C ILE A 29 6.84 -2.00 -20.76
N GLN A 30 6.67 -0.77 -21.26
CA GLN A 30 7.81 0.11 -21.49
C GLN A 30 8.51 0.52 -20.19
N GLN A 31 7.76 0.81 -19.12
CA GLN A 31 8.35 1.08 -17.78
C GLN A 31 9.16 -0.12 -17.28
N LEU A 32 8.64 -1.34 -17.42
CA LEU A 32 9.32 -2.57 -17.02
C LEU A 32 10.62 -2.78 -17.82
N ARG A 33 10.60 -2.56 -19.15
CA ARG A 33 11.80 -2.64 -19.98
C ARG A 33 12.87 -1.63 -19.59
N ASN A 34 12.47 -0.41 -19.21
CA ASN A 34 13.40 0.61 -18.71
C ASN A 34 14.05 0.18 -17.41
N MET A 35 13.27 -0.36 -16.45
CA MET A 35 13.80 -0.87 -15.18
C MET A 35 14.74 -2.06 -15.37
N ALA A 36 14.38 -2.98 -16.26
CA ALA A 36 15.18 -4.18 -16.54
C ALA A 36 16.57 -3.88 -17.11
N GLN A 37 16.81 -2.68 -17.64
CA GLN A 37 18.12 -2.25 -18.16
C GLN A 37 19.09 -1.76 -17.08
N LEU A 38 18.65 -1.62 -15.82
CA LEU A 38 19.50 -1.18 -14.72
C LEU A 38 20.43 -2.31 -14.30
N GLU A 39 21.73 -2.09 -14.37
CA GLU A 39 22.77 -3.11 -14.17
C GLU A 39 22.78 -3.71 -12.75
N PHE A 40 22.24 -2.99 -11.77
CA PHE A 40 22.18 -3.41 -10.38
C PHE A 40 20.89 -4.20 -10.03
N VAL A 41 19.99 -4.40 -10.97
CA VAL A 41 18.83 -5.31 -10.76
C VAL A 41 19.32 -6.75 -10.75
N HIS A 42 18.98 -7.47 -9.67
CA HIS A 42 19.43 -8.85 -9.47
C HIS A 42 18.47 -9.86 -10.09
N SER A 43 19.00 -10.84 -10.80
CA SER A 43 18.28 -11.97 -11.37
C SER A 43 17.18 -11.57 -12.36
N HIS A 44 16.04 -11.06 -11.89
CA HIS A 44 14.91 -10.65 -12.72
C HIS A 44 13.99 -9.66 -11.96
N ILE A 45 13.02 -9.09 -12.65
CA ILE A 45 11.92 -8.33 -12.02
C ILE A 45 10.69 -9.23 -12.02
N ALA A 46 10.00 -9.37 -10.89
CA ALA A 46 8.71 -10.05 -10.82
C ALA A 46 7.57 -9.01 -10.87
N VAL A 47 6.49 -9.36 -11.59
CA VAL A 47 5.37 -8.44 -11.85
C VAL A 47 4.05 -9.12 -11.54
N MET A 48 3.36 -8.60 -10.54
CA MET A 48 2.13 -9.18 -10.00
C MET A 48 0.94 -8.97 -10.94
N PRO A 49 -0.11 -9.80 -10.83
CA PRO A 49 -1.29 -9.72 -11.71
C PRO A 49 -2.02 -8.37 -11.74
N ASP A 50 -1.98 -7.62 -10.66
CA ASP A 50 -2.61 -6.31 -10.50
C ASP A 50 -1.81 -5.14 -11.10
N VAL A 51 -0.77 -5.45 -11.89
CA VAL A 51 0.13 -4.47 -12.49
C VAL A 51 -0.58 -3.36 -13.26
N HIS A 52 -0.12 -2.13 -13.04
CA HIS A 52 -0.55 -0.95 -13.79
C HIS A 52 0.52 0.15 -13.81
N VAL A 53 0.33 1.15 -14.67
CA VAL A 53 1.26 2.27 -14.81
C VAL A 53 1.44 3.01 -13.49
N GLY A 54 2.69 3.23 -13.09
CA GLY A 54 3.08 4.00 -11.93
C GLY A 54 4.05 5.13 -12.28
N LYS A 55 4.42 5.95 -11.32
CA LYS A 55 5.47 6.95 -11.50
C LYS A 55 6.83 6.33 -11.19
N GLY A 56 7.74 6.37 -12.16
CA GLY A 56 9.05 5.74 -12.11
C GLY A 56 8.99 4.23 -12.35
N ALA A 57 8.44 3.47 -11.43
CA ALA A 57 8.19 2.04 -11.57
C ALA A 57 6.69 1.75 -11.67
N THR A 58 6.33 0.65 -12.34
CA THR A 58 4.95 0.13 -12.34
C THR A 58 4.52 -0.24 -10.91
N VAL A 59 3.24 -0.04 -10.61
CA VAL A 59 2.60 -0.64 -9.43
C VAL A 59 2.36 -2.11 -9.74
N GLY A 60 2.57 -2.99 -8.77
CA GLY A 60 2.58 -4.45 -8.96
C GLY A 60 3.98 -5.00 -9.28
N SER A 61 5.06 -4.24 -9.01
CA SER A 61 6.43 -4.67 -9.28
C SER A 61 7.20 -5.03 -8.01
N VAL A 62 8.01 -6.08 -8.11
CA VAL A 62 9.01 -6.51 -7.14
C VAL A 62 10.38 -6.40 -7.79
N ILE A 63 11.22 -5.52 -7.26
CA ILE A 63 12.48 -5.09 -7.87
C ILE A 63 13.62 -5.37 -6.90
N PRO A 64 14.34 -6.48 -7.05
CA PRO A 64 15.51 -6.77 -6.24
C PRO A 64 16.71 -6.01 -6.80
N THR A 65 17.45 -5.31 -5.94
CA THR A 65 18.64 -4.55 -6.35
C THR A 65 19.82 -4.88 -5.48
N LYS A 66 21.00 -4.90 -6.07
CA LYS A 66 22.30 -5.01 -5.36
C LYS A 66 22.95 -3.65 -5.29
N SER A 67 23.38 -3.28 -4.09
CA SER A 67 24.18 -2.06 -3.87
C SER A 67 23.54 -0.77 -4.41
N ALA A 68 22.22 -0.73 -4.56
CA ALA A 68 21.49 0.47 -4.99
C ALA A 68 20.02 0.44 -4.55
N ILE A 69 19.44 1.63 -4.31
CA ILE A 69 18.00 1.79 -4.04
C ILE A 69 17.46 2.91 -4.94
N ILE A 70 16.25 2.66 -5.51
CA ILE A 70 15.54 3.61 -6.38
C ILE A 70 14.40 4.24 -5.58
N PRO A 71 14.50 5.49 -5.09
CA PRO A 71 13.44 6.10 -4.25
C PRO A 71 12.06 6.15 -4.93
N ALA A 72 12.01 6.39 -6.25
CA ALA A 72 10.75 6.44 -6.98
C ALA A 72 10.09 5.05 -7.16
N ALA A 73 10.88 3.96 -7.04
CA ALA A 73 10.35 2.60 -7.03
C ALA A 73 9.62 2.26 -5.73
N VAL A 74 10.04 2.81 -4.59
CA VAL A 74 9.25 2.76 -3.34
C VAL A 74 8.02 3.68 -3.46
N GLY A 75 8.20 4.86 -4.04
CA GLY A 75 7.15 5.84 -4.25
C GLY A 75 7.05 6.87 -3.12
N VAL A 76 5.98 7.67 -3.15
CA VAL A 76 5.76 8.76 -2.18
C VAL A 76 4.85 8.35 -1.01
N ASP A 77 4.08 7.28 -1.14
CA ASP A 77 3.28 6.72 -0.05
C ASP A 77 4.04 5.56 0.59
N ILE A 78 5.18 5.91 1.19
CA ILE A 78 6.10 4.96 1.82
C ILE A 78 5.37 4.21 2.94
N GLY A 79 5.52 2.90 2.98
CA GLY A 79 4.93 2.05 3.99
C GLY A 79 3.40 1.94 3.90
N CYS A 80 2.77 2.40 2.79
CA CYS A 80 1.36 2.11 2.56
C CYS A 80 1.10 0.62 2.68
N GLY A 81 -0.03 0.24 3.26
CA GLY A 81 -0.32 -1.13 3.58
C GLY A 81 -1.67 -1.33 4.24
N MET A 82 -1.92 -2.56 4.60
CA MET A 82 -3.19 -3.02 5.15
C MET A 82 -3.06 -3.46 6.60
N ASN A 83 -4.16 -3.32 7.34
CA ASN A 83 -4.33 -3.96 8.66
C ASN A 83 -5.72 -4.57 8.72
N ALA A 84 -5.85 -5.80 9.21
CA ALA A 84 -7.13 -6.46 9.45
C ALA A 84 -7.15 -7.18 10.79
N VAL A 85 -8.33 -7.19 11.42
CA VAL A 85 -8.59 -7.95 12.65
C VAL A 85 -9.97 -8.61 12.55
N ARG A 86 -10.10 -9.83 13.06
CA ARG A 86 -11.39 -10.50 13.25
C ARG A 86 -11.92 -10.21 14.63
N THR A 87 -13.20 -9.89 14.73
CA THR A 87 -13.91 -9.65 15.99
C THR A 87 -14.72 -10.90 16.39
N SER A 88 -15.26 -10.90 17.60
CA SER A 88 -16.23 -11.91 18.04
C SER A 88 -17.66 -11.65 17.55
N LEU A 89 -17.89 -10.57 16.78
CA LEU A 89 -19.19 -10.28 16.18
C LEU A 89 -19.43 -11.17 14.96
N THR A 90 -20.71 -11.43 14.72
CA THR A 90 -21.21 -12.09 13.52
C THR A 90 -22.16 -11.15 12.76
N ALA A 91 -22.59 -11.54 11.56
CA ALA A 91 -23.53 -10.77 10.77
C ALA A 91 -24.86 -10.48 11.52
N SER A 92 -25.29 -11.39 12.39
CA SER A 92 -26.50 -11.22 13.21
C SER A 92 -26.39 -10.16 14.29
N ASP A 93 -25.19 -9.76 14.65
CA ASP A 93 -24.92 -8.70 15.63
C ASP A 93 -24.91 -7.30 14.98
N LEU A 94 -24.91 -7.24 13.65
CA LEU A 94 -24.92 -5.99 12.91
C LEU A 94 -26.35 -5.47 12.74
N PRO A 95 -26.61 -4.16 12.94
CA PRO A 95 -27.93 -3.58 12.70
C PRO A 95 -28.23 -3.50 11.20
N ASP A 96 -29.52 -3.45 10.83
CA ASP A 96 -30.00 -3.32 9.44
C ASP A 96 -29.38 -2.11 8.71
N SER A 97 -29.07 -1.03 9.45
CA SER A 97 -28.40 0.15 8.92
C SER A 97 -27.07 0.39 9.62
N LEU A 98 -25.98 0.29 8.89
CA LEU A 98 -24.63 0.55 9.39
C LEU A 98 -24.25 2.05 9.39
N ARG A 99 -25.19 2.95 9.07
CA ARG A 99 -24.93 4.39 9.01
C ARG A 99 -24.43 4.97 10.35
N ALA A 100 -24.95 4.49 11.47
CA ALA A 100 -24.50 4.92 12.80
C ALA A 100 -23.07 4.47 13.10
N VAL A 101 -22.72 3.24 12.71
CA VAL A 101 -21.36 2.70 12.81
C VAL A 101 -20.41 3.51 11.95
N ARG A 102 -20.74 3.78 10.67
CA ARG A 102 -19.94 4.61 9.78
C ARG A 102 -19.71 6.00 10.37
N SER A 103 -20.77 6.66 10.84
CA SER A 103 -20.67 7.99 11.44
C SER A 103 -19.80 8.01 12.70
N ALA A 104 -19.83 6.96 13.53
CA ALA A 104 -18.98 6.83 14.70
C ALA A 104 -17.50 6.72 14.31
N ILE A 105 -17.19 5.94 13.27
CA ILE A 105 -15.82 5.80 12.74
C ILE A 105 -15.34 7.13 12.15
N GLU A 106 -16.12 7.77 11.26
CA GLU A 106 -15.77 9.05 10.63
C GLU A 106 -15.55 10.18 11.65
N LYS A 107 -16.21 10.13 12.79
CA LYS A 107 -16.01 11.08 13.89
C LYS A 107 -14.68 10.87 14.63
N GLN A 108 -14.22 9.63 14.75
CA GLN A 108 -13.00 9.29 15.49
C GLN A 108 -11.74 9.29 14.61
N VAL A 109 -11.86 8.97 13.33
CA VAL A 109 -10.74 8.85 12.41
C VAL A 109 -10.82 9.95 11.35
N PRO A 110 -9.98 11.00 11.43
CA PRO A 110 -9.94 12.05 10.41
C PRO A 110 -9.58 11.49 9.03
N VAL A 111 -10.27 11.97 7.99
CA VAL A 111 -10.09 11.58 6.60
C VAL A 111 -9.47 12.71 5.76
N GLY A 112 -8.90 12.37 4.62
CA GLY A 112 -8.29 13.32 3.69
C GLY A 112 -7.07 14.02 4.28
N PHE A 113 -7.03 15.34 4.21
CA PHE A 113 -5.94 16.17 4.75
C PHE A 113 -6.12 16.54 6.22
N ASN A 114 -7.20 16.13 6.86
CA ASN A 114 -7.47 16.42 8.25
C ASN A 114 -6.52 15.64 9.19
N MET A 115 -6.31 16.20 10.37
CA MET A 115 -5.54 15.59 11.45
C MET A 115 -6.31 15.69 12.76
N HIS A 116 -5.87 14.98 13.78
CA HIS A 116 -6.45 15.10 15.12
C HIS A 116 -6.16 16.48 15.72
N ASN A 117 -7.12 17.03 16.47
CA ASN A 117 -6.90 18.27 17.23
C ASN A 117 -5.85 18.08 18.34
N GLN A 118 -5.83 16.89 18.94
CA GLN A 118 -4.88 16.48 19.98
C GLN A 118 -4.21 15.17 19.59
N ILE A 119 -3.06 14.90 20.17
CA ILE A 119 -2.34 13.63 19.97
C ILE A 119 -3.15 12.51 20.65
N THR A 120 -3.44 11.45 19.88
CA THR A 120 -4.20 10.27 20.34
C THR A 120 -3.30 9.10 20.77
N ALA A 121 -2.11 9.01 20.17
CA ALA A 121 -1.16 7.95 20.41
C ALA A 121 -0.39 8.14 21.74
N LYS A 122 0.03 7.03 22.32
CA LYS A 122 0.78 7.01 23.58
C LYS A 122 2.22 7.54 23.39
N ALA A 123 2.80 8.11 24.45
CA ALA A 123 4.20 8.56 24.45
C ALA A 123 5.18 7.40 24.10
N SER A 124 4.90 6.18 24.59
CA SER A 124 5.71 4.99 24.24
C SER A 124 5.79 4.67 22.73
N THR A 125 4.82 5.12 21.95
CA THR A 125 4.83 5.03 20.48
C THR A 125 5.55 6.22 19.85
N LEU A 126 5.35 7.41 20.39
CA LEU A 126 5.82 8.66 19.80
C LEU A 126 7.30 8.93 20.07
N ASP A 127 7.78 8.64 21.29
CA ASP A 127 9.15 8.98 21.70
C ASP A 127 10.22 8.28 20.83
N PRO A 128 10.11 6.97 20.51
CA PRO A 128 11.06 6.33 19.60
C PRO A 128 11.03 6.92 18.19
N LEU A 129 9.84 7.24 17.67
CA LEU A 129 9.68 7.85 16.35
C LEU A 129 10.28 9.27 16.32
N GLY A 130 10.00 10.09 17.33
CA GLY A 130 10.52 11.45 17.43
C GLY A 130 12.04 11.48 17.55
N LYS A 131 12.63 10.58 18.35
CA LYS A 131 14.09 10.47 18.50
C LYS A 131 14.79 10.13 17.18
N ARG A 132 14.18 9.29 16.33
CA ARG A 132 14.73 8.91 15.03
C ARG A 132 14.47 9.94 13.93
N LEU A 133 13.38 10.69 14.00
CA LEU A 133 13.05 11.72 13.00
C LEU A 133 14.02 12.91 13.05
N LYS A 134 14.41 13.31 14.25
CA LYS A 134 15.25 14.50 14.43
C LYS A 134 16.60 14.44 13.68
N PRO A 135 17.42 13.37 13.79
CA PRO A 135 18.65 13.25 13.02
C PRO A 135 18.43 13.33 11.51
N ILE A 136 17.36 12.74 10.99
CA ILE A 136 17.02 12.77 9.55
C ILE A 136 16.78 14.22 9.09
N THR A 137 16.01 14.99 9.87
CA THR A 137 15.70 16.39 9.52
C THR A 137 16.88 17.32 9.73
N ASP A 138 17.74 17.06 10.71
CA ASP A 138 18.95 17.85 10.97
C ASP A 138 19.99 17.70 9.83
N LYS A 139 20.15 16.48 9.28
CA LYS A 139 21.01 16.21 8.13
C LYS A 139 20.49 16.84 6.82
N HIS A 140 19.17 17.03 6.71
CA HIS A 140 18.51 17.48 5.49
C HIS A 140 17.66 18.75 5.68
N PRO A 141 18.27 19.97 5.73
CA PRO A 141 17.53 21.23 5.87
C PRO A 141 16.49 21.47 4.75
N GLY A 142 16.75 20.91 3.56
CA GLY A 142 15.80 20.93 2.45
C GLY A 142 14.53 20.12 2.72
N LEU A 143 14.65 18.98 3.38
CA LEU A 143 13.52 18.17 3.83
C LEU A 143 12.72 18.93 4.90
N LEU A 144 13.40 19.52 5.90
CA LEU A 144 12.75 20.30 6.93
C LEU A 144 11.92 21.46 6.35
N LYS A 145 12.45 22.13 5.32
CA LYS A 145 11.71 23.17 4.58
C LYS A 145 10.48 22.61 3.86
N MET A 146 10.55 21.41 3.30
CA MET A 146 9.41 20.78 2.64
C MET A 146 8.33 20.31 3.62
N LEU A 147 8.69 19.95 4.83
CA LEU A 147 7.75 19.51 5.85
C LEU A 147 6.76 20.61 6.28
N ARG A 148 7.14 21.91 6.20
CA ARG A 148 6.25 23.07 6.41
C ARG A 148 5.35 22.98 7.65
N GLY A 149 5.92 22.55 8.78
CA GLY A 149 5.19 22.38 10.03
C GLY A 149 4.73 20.95 10.32
N PHE A 150 4.84 20.01 9.39
CA PHE A 150 4.61 18.59 9.69
C PHE A 150 5.60 18.05 10.74
N GLU A 151 6.79 18.62 10.83
CA GLU A 151 7.76 18.33 11.89
C GLU A 151 7.20 18.56 13.30
N ARG A 152 6.16 19.40 13.45
CA ARG A 152 5.45 19.68 14.71
C ARG A 152 4.12 18.97 14.83
N THR A 153 3.57 18.51 13.70
CA THR A 153 2.19 17.95 13.65
C THR A 153 2.13 16.50 13.24
N TRP A 154 3.27 15.86 12.91
CA TRP A 154 3.31 14.46 12.51
C TRP A 154 2.63 13.52 13.52
N ALA A 155 2.78 13.79 14.82
CA ALA A 155 2.13 13.01 15.87
C ALA A 155 0.60 13.13 15.86
N LYS A 156 0.06 14.27 15.38
CA LYS A 156 -1.39 14.47 15.20
C LYS A 156 -1.96 13.81 13.96
N GLN A 157 -1.11 13.41 13.01
CA GLN A 157 -1.51 12.64 11.83
C GLN A 157 -1.55 11.13 12.10
N LEU A 158 -0.95 10.67 13.20
CA LEU A 158 -1.01 9.27 13.59
C LEU A 158 -2.45 8.88 13.95
N GLY A 159 -2.93 7.77 13.41
CA GLY A 159 -4.33 7.35 13.57
C GLY A 159 -5.29 8.08 12.60
N THR A 160 -4.81 8.64 11.49
CA THR A 160 -5.65 9.25 10.45
C THR A 160 -5.64 8.45 9.16
N LEU A 161 -6.77 8.45 8.44
CA LEU A 161 -6.93 7.63 7.25
C LEU A 161 -6.15 8.18 6.04
N GLY A 162 -6.27 9.46 5.75
CA GLY A 162 -5.82 10.06 4.51
C GLY A 162 -6.86 10.05 3.41
N GLY A 163 -6.40 10.24 2.19
CA GLY A 163 -7.27 10.34 1.02
C GLY A 163 -6.89 9.37 -0.09
N GLY A 164 -7.63 9.45 -1.17
CA GLY A 164 -7.39 8.64 -2.34
C GLY A 164 -7.90 7.21 -2.20
N ASN A 165 -7.02 6.22 -2.43
CA ASN A 165 -7.36 4.80 -2.31
C ASN A 165 -7.42 4.30 -0.85
N HIS A 166 -7.14 5.13 0.15
CA HIS A 166 -7.25 4.75 1.56
C HIS A 166 -8.69 4.53 1.98
N PHE A 167 -8.91 3.55 2.86
CA PHE A 167 -10.24 3.18 3.33
C PHE A 167 -10.21 2.49 4.69
N ILE A 168 -11.38 2.44 5.33
CA ILE A 168 -11.71 1.56 6.46
C ILE A 168 -12.93 0.77 6.05
N GLU A 169 -12.91 -0.55 6.21
CA GLU A 169 -14.02 -1.43 5.85
C GLU A 169 -14.41 -2.34 7.00
N ILE A 170 -15.71 -2.60 7.09
CA ILE A 170 -16.25 -3.72 7.85
C ILE A 170 -16.70 -4.76 6.83
N CYS A 171 -16.26 -6.00 7.01
CA CYS A 171 -16.49 -7.10 6.10
C CYS A 171 -17.05 -8.31 6.83
N LEU A 172 -17.71 -9.18 6.09
CA LEU A 172 -18.12 -10.52 6.53
C LEU A 172 -17.30 -11.56 5.78
N ASP A 173 -16.78 -12.54 6.49
CA ASP A 173 -16.18 -13.71 5.84
C ASP A 173 -17.24 -14.76 5.46
N GLU A 174 -16.82 -15.92 4.93
CA GLU A 174 -17.67 -17.02 4.51
C GLU A 174 -18.47 -17.66 5.65
N ASN A 175 -18.04 -17.44 6.91
CA ASN A 175 -18.73 -17.90 8.13
C ASN A 175 -19.64 -16.82 8.72
N ASN A 176 -19.75 -15.66 8.06
CA ASN A 176 -20.40 -14.45 8.56
C ASN A 176 -19.75 -13.83 9.81
N ASP A 177 -18.47 -14.13 10.08
CA ASP A 177 -17.70 -13.44 11.11
C ASP A 177 -17.32 -12.04 10.65
N VAL A 178 -17.35 -11.07 11.58
CA VAL A 178 -17.10 -9.66 11.28
C VAL A 178 -15.61 -9.35 11.37
N TRP A 179 -15.07 -8.87 10.26
CA TRP A 179 -13.72 -8.34 10.12
C TRP A 179 -13.72 -6.81 10.03
N VAL A 180 -12.71 -6.19 10.63
CA VAL A 180 -12.38 -4.79 10.44
C VAL A 180 -11.09 -4.71 9.66
N MET A 181 -11.10 -4.02 8.53
CA MET A 181 -9.96 -3.88 7.64
C MET A 181 -9.70 -2.41 7.33
N LEU A 182 -8.45 -2.00 7.23
CA LEU A 182 -8.08 -0.64 6.87
C LEU A 182 -6.82 -0.58 6.01
N HIS A 183 -6.76 0.46 5.17
CA HIS A 183 -5.70 0.76 4.24
C HIS A 183 -5.20 2.18 4.45
N SER A 184 -3.92 2.35 4.82
CA SER A 184 -3.29 3.66 5.00
C SER A 184 -1.76 3.55 5.06
N GLY A 185 -1.07 4.68 4.91
CA GLY A 185 0.39 4.78 4.82
C GLY A 185 1.00 5.78 5.81
N SER A 186 2.17 6.30 5.45
CA SER A 186 2.98 7.20 6.27
C SER A 186 2.52 8.67 6.28
N ARG A 187 1.35 8.94 5.75
CA ARG A 187 0.69 10.24 5.75
C ARG A 187 1.54 11.35 5.10
N GLY A 188 1.24 12.61 5.40
CA GLY A 188 1.90 13.77 4.81
C GLY A 188 3.41 13.82 5.03
N ILE A 189 3.87 13.39 6.21
CA ILE A 189 5.30 13.39 6.52
C ILE A 189 6.07 12.39 5.66
N GLY A 190 5.58 11.17 5.50
CA GLY A 190 6.21 10.18 4.61
C GLY A 190 6.17 10.60 3.15
N ASN A 191 5.08 11.26 2.71
CA ASN A 191 5.01 11.83 1.37
C ASN A 191 6.09 12.90 1.11
N CYS A 192 6.35 13.77 2.10
CA CYS A 192 7.43 14.75 2.01
C CYS A 192 8.81 14.08 1.93
N ILE A 193 9.05 13.06 2.76
CA ILE A 193 10.29 12.26 2.73
C ILE A 193 10.48 11.63 1.34
N GLY A 194 9.49 10.92 0.84
CA GLY A 194 9.57 10.29 -0.48
C GLY A 194 9.87 11.29 -1.60
N ARG A 195 9.15 12.40 -1.65
CA ARG A 195 9.38 13.47 -2.64
C ARG A 195 10.77 14.08 -2.54
N TYR A 196 11.24 14.32 -1.33
CA TYR A 196 12.55 14.91 -1.10
C TYR A 196 13.66 14.01 -1.67
N PHE A 197 13.68 12.74 -1.28
CA PHE A 197 14.72 11.81 -1.72
C PHE A 197 14.61 11.42 -3.19
N ILE A 198 13.40 11.36 -3.78
CA ILE A 198 13.23 11.23 -5.24
C ILE A 198 13.89 12.40 -5.98
N ASN A 199 13.70 13.63 -5.51
CA ASN A 199 14.29 14.80 -6.13
C ASN A 199 15.80 14.87 -5.89
N LEU A 200 16.28 14.46 -4.70
CA LEU A 200 17.70 14.38 -4.39
C LEU A 200 18.42 13.38 -5.29
N ALA A 201 17.84 12.16 -5.46
CA ALA A 201 18.40 11.15 -6.35
C ALA A 201 18.51 11.65 -7.80
N LYS A 202 17.48 12.33 -8.32
CA LYS A 202 17.53 12.95 -9.65
C LYS A 202 18.65 13.98 -9.80
N LYS A 203 18.81 14.84 -8.79
CA LYS A 203 19.85 15.88 -8.80
C LYS A 203 21.25 15.28 -8.78
N GLU A 204 21.48 14.29 -7.92
CA GLU A 204 22.78 13.63 -7.81
C GLU A 204 23.10 12.82 -9.07
N HIS A 205 22.11 12.12 -9.61
CA HIS A 205 22.29 11.33 -10.81
C HIS A 205 22.73 12.19 -12.01
N GLN A 206 22.06 13.33 -12.25
CA GLN A 206 22.42 14.27 -13.31
C GLN A 206 23.88 14.75 -13.22
N SER A 207 24.44 14.85 -12.00
CA SER A 207 25.80 15.36 -11.79
C SER A 207 26.89 14.27 -11.82
N ARG A 208 26.56 12.97 -11.62
CA ARG A 208 27.57 11.93 -11.36
C ARG A 208 27.53 10.73 -12.30
N PHE A 209 26.37 10.29 -12.79
CA PHE A 209 26.21 8.93 -13.33
C PHE A 209 25.74 8.82 -14.78
N GLY A 210 25.53 9.92 -15.50
CA GLY A 210 25.13 9.83 -16.90
C GLY A 210 23.66 9.44 -17.12
N HIS A 211 23.36 8.67 -18.15
CA HIS A 211 22.00 8.45 -18.64
C HIS A 211 21.35 7.22 -17.99
N VAL A 212 20.21 7.41 -17.31
CA VAL A 212 19.24 6.33 -17.00
C VAL A 212 18.13 6.32 -18.05
N PRO A 213 17.53 5.17 -18.36
CA PRO A 213 16.45 5.07 -19.34
C PRO A 213 15.25 5.97 -19.05
N ASP A 214 14.98 6.22 -17.77
CA ASP A 214 13.98 7.17 -17.28
C ASP A 214 14.55 7.91 -16.07
N LYS A 215 14.44 9.23 -16.05
CA LYS A 215 14.91 10.08 -14.93
C LYS A 215 14.27 9.72 -13.57
N ASP A 216 13.07 9.12 -13.56
CA ASP A 216 12.41 8.65 -12.36
C ASP A 216 13.07 7.36 -11.81
N LEU A 217 13.96 6.71 -12.57
CA LEU A 217 14.79 5.57 -12.13
C LEU A 217 16.15 6.00 -11.53
N SER A 218 16.32 7.30 -11.23
CA SER A 218 17.48 7.76 -10.47
C SER A 218 17.57 7.07 -9.12
N TYR A 219 18.79 6.69 -8.73
CA TYR A 219 19.06 5.83 -7.59
C TYR A 219 20.18 6.38 -6.71
N PHE A 220 20.27 5.86 -5.50
CA PHE A 220 21.45 6.01 -4.64
C PHE A 220 22.25 4.73 -4.66
N ALA A 221 23.58 4.86 -4.83
CA ALA A 221 24.51 3.74 -4.74
C ALA A 221 24.93 3.52 -3.28
N GLU A 222 25.03 2.25 -2.86
CA GLU A 222 25.54 1.86 -1.56
C GLU A 222 26.94 2.44 -1.32
N GLY A 223 27.26 2.78 -0.07
CA GLY A 223 28.49 3.48 0.30
C GLY A 223 28.45 4.99 0.07
N SER A 224 27.36 5.54 -0.48
CA SER A 224 27.15 7.00 -0.50
C SER A 224 26.37 7.44 0.73
N SER A 225 26.66 8.66 1.23
CA SER A 225 25.90 9.22 2.36
C SER A 225 24.41 9.34 2.09
N SER A 226 24.02 9.65 0.85
CA SER A 226 22.62 9.76 0.46
C SER A 226 21.89 8.42 0.45
N PHE A 227 22.61 7.30 0.21
CA PHE A 227 22.06 5.96 0.34
C PHE A 227 21.70 5.67 1.80
N ASP A 228 22.66 5.85 2.72
CA ASP A 228 22.46 5.59 4.15
C ASP A 228 21.36 6.48 4.73
N ASP A 229 21.37 7.76 4.38
CA ASP A 229 20.35 8.72 4.81
C ASP A 229 18.96 8.35 4.28
N TYR A 230 18.87 7.84 3.04
CA TYR A 230 17.59 7.38 2.48
C TYR A 230 17.10 6.10 3.15
N VAL A 231 18.00 5.13 3.41
CA VAL A 231 17.65 3.90 4.15
C VAL A 231 17.08 4.25 5.52
N GLU A 232 17.75 5.14 6.27
CA GLU A 232 17.25 5.61 7.58
C GLU A 232 15.86 6.26 7.47
N ALA A 233 15.67 7.12 6.48
CA ALA A 233 14.43 7.87 6.30
C ALA A 233 13.26 7.00 5.82
N VAL A 234 13.51 6.05 4.90
CA VAL A 234 12.47 5.15 4.39
C VAL A 234 12.03 4.16 5.47
N GLN A 235 12.95 3.61 6.26
CA GLN A 235 12.64 2.75 7.40
C GLN A 235 11.82 3.49 8.44
N TRP A 236 12.19 4.74 8.76
CA TRP A 236 11.38 5.58 9.65
C TRP A 236 9.94 5.73 9.14
N ALA A 237 9.77 6.02 7.86
CA ALA A 237 8.44 6.21 7.28
C ALA A 237 7.63 4.91 7.24
N GLN A 238 8.26 3.77 7.01
CA GLN A 238 7.64 2.43 7.09
C GLN A 238 7.16 2.14 8.52
N ASP A 239 8.00 2.35 9.52
CA ASP A 239 7.65 2.17 10.93
C ASP A 239 6.50 3.11 11.35
N TYR A 240 6.56 4.37 10.92
CA TYR A 240 5.49 5.32 11.16
C TYR A 240 4.16 4.85 10.56
N ALA A 241 4.17 4.30 9.35
CA ALA A 241 2.97 3.76 8.70
C ALA A 241 2.37 2.57 9.46
N VAL A 242 3.21 1.66 9.99
CA VAL A 242 2.76 0.58 10.89
C VAL A 242 2.06 1.14 12.11
N GLN A 243 2.67 2.13 12.77
CA GLN A 243 2.06 2.74 13.96
C GLN A 243 0.80 3.52 13.62
N ASN A 244 0.73 4.18 12.45
CA ASN A 244 -0.48 4.85 11.97
C ASN A 244 -1.64 3.85 11.85
N ARG A 245 -1.43 2.71 11.18
CA ARG A 245 -2.46 1.67 11.04
C ARG A 245 -2.87 1.06 12.39
N LYS A 246 -1.91 0.81 13.30
CA LYS A 246 -2.20 0.31 14.66
C LYS A 246 -3.06 1.28 15.46
N GLU A 247 -2.69 2.56 15.46
CA GLU A 247 -3.46 3.60 16.18
C GLU A 247 -4.83 3.80 15.55
N MET A 248 -4.91 3.80 14.21
CA MET A 248 -6.17 3.90 13.51
C MET A 248 -7.11 2.72 13.80
N MET A 249 -6.58 1.48 13.83
CA MET A 249 -7.36 0.29 14.21
C MET A 249 -7.89 0.43 15.64
N ARG A 250 -7.08 0.87 16.58
CA ARG A 250 -7.52 1.14 17.97
C ARG A 250 -8.68 2.15 18.03
N LEU A 251 -8.61 3.22 17.25
CA LEU A 251 -9.65 4.25 17.16
C LEU A 251 -10.93 3.71 16.50
N VAL A 252 -10.82 2.93 15.44
CA VAL A 252 -11.97 2.29 14.76
C VAL A 252 -12.69 1.35 15.72
N LEU A 253 -11.96 0.48 16.40
CA LEU A 253 -12.54 -0.45 17.37
C LEU A 253 -13.22 0.28 18.55
N SER A 254 -12.60 1.36 19.04
CA SER A 254 -13.20 2.23 20.05
C SER A 254 -14.48 2.91 19.55
N ALA A 255 -14.51 3.35 18.29
CA ALA A 255 -15.71 3.91 17.67
C ALA A 255 -16.84 2.87 17.58
N MET A 256 -16.51 1.64 17.17
CA MET A 256 -17.47 0.53 17.09
C MET A 256 -18.04 0.12 18.46
N GLN A 257 -17.24 0.20 19.52
CA GLN A 257 -17.68 -0.06 20.91
C GLN A 257 -18.45 1.11 21.55
N SER A 258 -18.54 2.24 20.88
CA SER A 258 -19.26 3.40 21.40
C SER A 258 -20.79 3.18 21.39
N LYS A 259 -21.50 3.86 22.32
CA LYS A 259 -22.99 3.86 22.34
C LYS A 259 -23.59 4.35 21.01
N GLN A 260 -22.88 5.21 20.29
CA GLN A 260 -23.34 5.73 18.98
C GLN A 260 -23.39 4.64 17.90
N ALA A 261 -22.47 3.68 17.93
CA ALA A 261 -22.44 2.59 16.96
C ALA A 261 -23.59 1.59 17.16
N GLY A 262 -24.07 1.43 18.41
CA GLY A 262 -25.19 0.54 18.73
C GLY A 262 -24.88 -0.96 18.62
N LEU A 263 -23.59 -1.33 18.55
CA LEU A 263 -23.14 -2.73 18.48
C LEU A 263 -23.08 -3.35 19.89
N PRO A 264 -23.32 -4.66 20.03
CA PRO A 264 -23.07 -5.36 21.28
C PRO A 264 -21.58 -5.33 21.65
N HIS A 265 -21.27 -5.66 22.89
CA HIS A 265 -19.85 -5.79 23.31
C HIS A 265 -19.19 -6.93 22.56
N PHE A 266 -17.95 -6.69 22.10
CA PHE A 266 -17.15 -7.67 21.38
C PHE A 266 -15.68 -7.64 21.80
N THR A 267 -14.99 -8.71 21.52
CA THR A 267 -13.56 -8.88 21.70
C THR A 267 -12.87 -9.14 20.35
N LEU A 268 -11.55 -9.05 20.33
CA LEU A 268 -10.76 -9.45 19.17
C LEU A 268 -10.40 -10.94 19.27
N THR A 269 -10.40 -11.62 18.14
CA THR A 269 -9.75 -12.93 18.01
C THR A 269 -8.24 -12.74 17.90
N LYS A 270 -7.47 -13.84 17.87
CA LYS A 270 -6.00 -13.77 17.78
C LYS A 270 -5.47 -13.38 16.40
N GLU A 271 -6.33 -13.34 15.39
CA GLU A 271 -5.93 -13.04 14.02
C GLU A 271 -5.84 -11.53 13.81
N ALA A 272 -4.62 -11.03 13.68
CA ALA A 272 -4.32 -9.65 13.33
C ALA A 272 -3.22 -9.64 12.28
N ILE A 273 -3.48 -8.95 11.16
CA ILE A 273 -2.56 -8.86 10.03
C ILE A 273 -2.20 -7.39 9.81
N ASN A 274 -0.92 -7.10 9.61
CA ASN A 274 -0.46 -5.77 9.26
C ASN A 274 0.69 -5.89 8.26
N CYS A 275 0.45 -5.62 7.00
CA CYS A 275 1.39 -5.78 5.91
C CYS A 275 1.59 -4.49 5.12
N HIS A 276 2.83 -4.24 4.67
CA HIS A 276 3.17 -3.18 3.73
C HIS A 276 2.95 -3.62 2.29
N HIS A 277 2.81 -2.66 1.38
CA HIS A 277 2.85 -2.91 -0.06
C HIS A 277 3.61 -1.84 -0.88
N ASN A 278 4.17 -0.81 -0.23
CA ASN A 278 5.10 0.15 -0.82
C ASN A 278 6.28 0.30 0.14
N TYR A 279 7.30 -0.52 -0.02
CA TYR A 279 8.42 -0.56 0.92
C TYR A 279 9.67 -1.16 0.28
N VAL A 280 10.78 -1.05 0.98
CA VAL A 280 12.05 -1.71 0.64
C VAL A 280 12.59 -2.42 1.88
N GLU A 281 13.09 -3.63 1.70
CA GLU A 281 13.67 -4.46 2.74
C GLU A 281 14.88 -5.20 2.21
N GLU A 282 15.86 -5.46 3.07
CA GLU A 282 17.01 -6.31 2.75
C GLU A 282 16.62 -7.76 2.97
N GLU A 283 16.73 -8.57 1.94
CA GLU A 283 16.33 -9.98 1.91
C GLU A 283 17.40 -10.82 1.21
N THR A 284 17.39 -12.14 1.44
CA THR A 284 18.28 -13.07 0.73
C THR A 284 17.49 -13.83 -0.32
N HIS A 285 17.83 -13.64 -1.60
CA HIS A 285 17.20 -14.33 -2.72
C HIS A 285 18.26 -14.84 -3.70
N PHE A 286 18.09 -16.06 -4.20
CA PHE A 286 19.03 -16.71 -5.13
C PHE A 286 20.48 -16.69 -4.63
N GLY A 287 20.67 -16.85 -3.31
CA GLY A 287 21.98 -16.89 -2.66
C GLY A 287 22.69 -15.54 -2.45
N GLU A 288 21.98 -14.43 -2.69
CA GLU A 288 22.53 -13.08 -2.58
C GLU A 288 21.66 -12.18 -1.68
N ASN A 289 22.30 -11.28 -0.94
CA ASN A 289 21.62 -10.23 -0.20
C ASN A 289 21.23 -9.10 -1.17
N VAL A 290 19.96 -8.75 -1.19
CA VAL A 290 19.38 -7.76 -2.10
C VAL A 290 18.43 -6.84 -1.37
N TYR A 291 18.30 -5.62 -1.85
CA TYR A 291 17.22 -4.71 -1.44
C TYR A 291 16.00 -5.00 -2.30
N VAL A 292 15.00 -5.68 -1.73
CA VAL A 292 13.75 -5.97 -2.43
C VAL A 292 12.81 -4.78 -2.27
N THR A 293 12.58 -4.05 -3.36
CA THR A 293 11.57 -2.99 -3.40
C THR A 293 10.26 -3.55 -3.90
N ARG A 294 9.22 -3.50 -3.06
CA ARG A 294 7.84 -3.83 -3.44
C ARG A 294 7.04 -2.55 -3.65
N LYS A 295 6.56 -2.35 -4.86
CA LYS A 295 5.67 -1.24 -5.23
C LYS A 295 4.32 -1.77 -5.63
N GLY A 296 3.35 -1.69 -4.74
CA GLY A 296 2.06 -2.32 -4.95
C GLY A 296 2.16 -3.86 -5.01
N ALA A 297 2.96 -4.43 -4.12
CA ALA A 297 3.09 -5.86 -3.90
C ALA A 297 3.31 -6.11 -2.40
N ILE A 298 2.82 -7.22 -1.88
CA ILE A 298 3.02 -7.62 -0.49
C ILE A 298 3.97 -8.81 -0.40
N SER A 299 4.60 -8.97 0.76
CA SER A 299 5.33 -10.19 1.14
C SER A 299 4.38 -11.38 1.19
N ALA A 300 4.85 -12.54 0.73
CA ALA A 300 4.11 -13.80 0.66
C ALA A 300 5.05 -14.98 0.91
N TYR A 301 5.91 -14.89 1.94
CA TYR A 301 6.69 -16.03 2.40
C TYR A 301 5.78 -17.18 2.83
N GLU A 302 6.30 -18.39 2.81
CA GLU A 302 5.53 -19.58 3.16
C GLU A 302 4.89 -19.43 4.56
N GLY A 303 3.56 -19.54 4.62
CA GLY A 303 2.78 -19.41 5.84
C GLY A 303 2.45 -17.98 6.27
N GLU A 304 3.05 -16.94 5.67
CA GLU A 304 2.79 -15.54 5.99
C GLU A 304 1.39 -15.12 5.57
N LEU A 305 0.66 -14.45 6.47
CA LEU A 305 -0.68 -13.93 6.16
C LEU A 305 -0.61 -12.56 5.52
N GLY A 306 -1.39 -12.36 4.47
CA GLY A 306 -1.53 -11.10 3.74
C GLY A 306 -2.98 -10.71 3.49
N ILE A 307 -3.16 -9.49 2.98
CA ILE A 307 -4.49 -8.94 2.66
C ILE A 307 -4.46 -8.43 1.22
N ILE A 308 -5.37 -8.93 0.39
CA ILE A 308 -5.57 -8.48 -0.99
C ILE A 308 -6.96 -7.88 -1.12
N PRO A 309 -7.12 -6.55 -1.00
CA PRO A 309 -8.40 -5.89 -1.15
C PRO A 309 -8.87 -5.83 -2.60
N GLY A 310 -10.16 -6.02 -2.81
CA GLY A 310 -10.83 -5.60 -4.02
C GLY A 310 -11.12 -4.10 -4.03
N SER A 311 -12.07 -3.67 -4.86
CA SER A 311 -12.61 -2.31 -4.86
C SER A 311 -13.84 -2.21 -3.95
N MET A 312 -14.39 -1.00 -3.75
CA MET A 312 -15.66 -0.81 -3.02
C MET A 312 -16.79 -1.66 -3.62
N GLY A 313 -17.31 -2.62 -2.87
CA GLY A 313 -18.37 -3.53 -3.33
C GLY A 313 -17.89 -4.80 -4.03
N ALA A 314 -16.59 -4.97 -4.24
CA ALA A 314 -15.99 -6.24 -4.66
C ALA A 314 -15.50 -7.03 -3.43
N LYS A 315 -15.13 -8.30 -3.65
CA LYS A 315 -14.54 -9.13 -2.60
C LYS A 315 -13.14 -8.65 -2.23
N SER A 316 -12.72 -8.94 -1.00
CA SER A 316 -11.33 -8.87 -0.54
C SER A 316 -10.91 -10.23 0.01
N PHE A 317 -9.61 -10.47 0.16
CA PHE A 317 -9.11 -11.77 0.56
C PHE A 317 -8.08 -11.65 1.68
N ILE A 318 -8.19 -12.56 2.67
CA ILE A 318 -7.09 -12.94 3.54
C ILE A 318 -6.41 -14.11 2.88
N VAL A 319 -5.11 -13.99 2.68
CA VAL A 319 -4.30 -14.99 1.97
C VAL A 319 -3.15 -15.47 2.82
N ARG A 320 -2.62 -16.65 2.47
CA ARG A 320 -1.39 -17.20 3.02
C ARG A 320 -0.37 -17.37 1.89
N GLY A 321 0.83 -16.84 2.08
CA GLY A 321 1.93 -16.95 1.14
C GLY A 321 2.39 -18.39 0.96
N LEU A 322 2.85 -18.72 -0.26
CA LEU A 322 3.38 -20.01 -0.65
C LEU A 322 4.92 -19.99 -0.83
N GLY A 323 5.58 -18.86 -0.56
CA GLY A 323 7.04 -18.74 -0.63
C GLY A 323 7.61 -18.94 -2.04
N ASN A 324 6.92 -18.51 -3.09
CA ASN A 324 7.37 -18.69 -4.47
C ASN A 324 8.62 -17.80 -4.73
N GLU A 325 9.78 -18.45 -4.95
CA GLU A 325 11.07 -17.77 -5.17
C GLU A 325 11.07 -16.92 -6.45
N GLU A 326 10.35 -17.35 -7.50
CA GLU A 326 10.27 -16.62 -8.77
C GLU A 326 9.53 -15.28 -8.66
N SER A 327 8.73 -15.10 -7.62
CA SER A 327 8.10 -13.82 -7.26
C SER A 327 8.84 -13.05 -6.16
N PHE A 328 10.01 -13.52 -5.74
CA PHE A 328 10.70 -13.04 -4.53
C PHE A 328 9.77 -13.10 -3.31
N CYS A 329 9.11 -14.24 -3.12
CA CYS A 329 8.13 -14.45 -2.06
C CYS A 329 7.13 -13.29 -1.96
N SER A 330 6.48 -12.94 -3.10
CA SER A 330 5.60 -11.79 -3.19
C SER A 330 4.32 -12.10 -3.94
N CYS A 331 3.26 -11.32 -3.68
CA CYS A 331 1.98 -11.40 -4.38
C CYS A 331 1.36 -10.01 -4.59
N SER A 332 0.22 -9.94 -5.28
CA SER A 332 -0.54 -8.70 -5.50
C SER A 332 -0.94 -8.01 -4.21
N HIS A 333 -1.05 -6.68 -4.26
CA HIS A 333 -1.52 -5.87 -3.13
C HIS A 333 -3.00 -5.52 -3.19
N GLY A 334 -3.70 -5.85 -4.28
CA GLY A 334 -5.11 -5.51 -4.49
C GLY A 334 -5.58 -5.83 -5.90
N ALA A 335 -6.69 -5.23 -6.32
CA ALA A 335 -7.26 -5.45 -7.65
C ALA A 335 -6.43 -4.78 -8.78
N GLY A 336 -5.70 -3.71 -8.50
CA GLY A 336 -5.07 -2.90 -9.55
C GLY A 336 -6.07 -2.06 -10.35
N ARG A 337 -5.61 -0.96 -10.93
CA ARG A 337 -6.47 -0.04 -11.68
C ARG A 337 -6.41 -0.28 -13.18
N LYS A 338 -7.58 -0.25 -13.85
CA LYS A 338 -7.68 -0.22 -15.31
C LYS A 338 -7.50 1.18 -15.89
N MET A 339 -7.72 2.22 -15.08
CA MET A 339 -7.66 3.61 -15.52
C MET A 339 -7.26 4.57 -14.40
N SER A 340 -6.78 5.76 -14.78
CA SER A 340 -6.44 6.82 -13.83
C SER A 340 -7.69 7.35 -13.11
N ARG A 341 -7.50 7.92 -11.91
CA ARG A 341 -8.57 8.56 -11.12
C ARG A 341 -9.31 9.63 -11.93
N THR A 342 -8.56 10.50 -12.61
CA THR A 342 -9.15 11.56 -13.46
C THR A 342 -10.01 10.98 -14.58
N LYS A 343 -9.60 9.86 -15.21
CA LYS A 343 -10.38 9.19 -16.23
C LYS A 343 -11.64 8.58 -15.62
N ALA A 344 -11.55 7.91 -14.48
CA ALA A 344 -12.69 7.32 -13.78
C ALA A 344 -13.76 8.38 -13.44
N SER A 345 -13.35 9.50 -12.81
CA SER A 345 -14.27 10.62 -12.48
C SER A 345 -14.95 11.25 -13.70
N LYS A 346 -14.35 11.12 -14.89
CA LYS A 346 -14.95 11.63 -16.15
C LYS A 346 -15.81 10.59 -16.87
N THR A 347 -15.56 9.30 -16.62
CA THR A 347 -16.20 8.18 -17.33
C THR A 347 -17.48 7.75 -16.64
N PHE A 348 -17.48 7.69 -15.31
CA PHE A 348 -18.59 7.13 -14.54
C PHE A 348 -19.50 8.19 -13.93
N THR A 349 -20.72 7.77 -13.62
CA THR A 349 -21.78 8.57 -12.98
C THR A 349 -21.99 8.16 -11.53
N VAL A 350 -22.64 9.02 -10.75
CA VAL A 350 -23.02 8.71 -9.35
C VAL A 350 -24.05 7.57 -9.29
N ASP A 351 -24.90 7.42 -10.29
CA ASP A 351 -25.90 6.33 -10.31
C ASP A 351 -25.25 4.98 -10.60
N GLU A 352 -24.22 4.93 -11.46
CA GLU A 352 -23.38 3.73 -11.63
C GLU A 352 -22.63 3.39 -10.33
N LEU A 353 -22.10 4.39 -9.62
CA LEU A 353 -21.47 4.17 -8.31
C LEU A 353 -22.45 3.56 -7.30
N LYS A 354 -23.69 4.09 -7.22
CA LYS A 354 -24.74 3.52 -6.35
C LYS A 354 -25.07 2.08 -6.70
N ALA A 355 -25.18 1.77 -7.99
CA ALA A 355 -25.46 0.43 -8.48
C ALA A 355 -24.32 -0.54 -8.14
N GLN A 356 -23.06 -0.16 -8.42
CA GLN A 356 -21.89 -1.00 -8.18
C GLN A 356 -21.52 -1.17 -6.69
N THR A 357 -22.04 -0.30 -5.82
CA THR A 357 -21.87 -0.39 -4.35
C THR A 357 -23.17 -0.75 -3.63
N ALA A 358 -24.12 -1.41 -4.34
CA ALA A 358 -25.34 -1.86 -3.73
C ALA A 358 -25.06 -2.83 -2.56
N GLY A 359 -25.76 -2.64 -1.43
CA GLY A 359 -25.55 -3.44 -0.21
C GLY A 359 -24.34 -3.02 0.65
N VAL A 360 -23.56 -2.02 0.22
CA VAL A 360 -22.46 -1.46 1.04
C VAL A 360 -22.88 -0.09 1.57
N GLU A 361 -22.76 0.10 2.89
CA GLU A 361 -22.90 1.40 3.53
C GLU A 361 -21.63 2.23 3.30
N CYS A 362 -21.68 3.17 2.37
CA CYS A 362 -20.55 4.03 2.03
C CYS A 362 -21.03 5.39 1.51
N LYS A 363 -20.09 6.30 1.32
CA LYS A 363 -20.34 7.56 0.63
C LYS A 363 -20.59 7.30 -0.85
N LYS A 364 -21.69 7.85 -1.39
CA LYS A 364 -22.15 7.61 -2.77
C LYS A 364 -22.36 8.92 -3.52
N ASP A 365 -21.31 9.74 -3.60
CA ASP A 365 -21.33 11.03 -4.26
C ASP A 365 -20.10 11.24 -5.16
N LYS A 366 -19.99 12.40 -5.78
CA LYS A 366 -18.91 12.76 -6.72
C LYS A 366 -17.50 12.71 -6.10
N SER A 367 -17.38 12.86 -4.77
CA SER A 367 -16.06 12.93 -4.10
C SER A 367 -15.33 11.59 -4.04
N VAL A 368 -16.02 10.48 -4.27
CA VAL A 368 -15.47 9.11 -4.27
C VAL A 368 -15.65 8.39 -5.61
N LEU A 369 -16.08 9.11 -6.65
CA LEU A 369 -16.36 8.55 -7.97
C LEU A 369 -15.10 8.02 -8.66
N ASP A 370 -13.93 8.57 -8.35
CA ASP A 370 -12.63 8.09 -8.86
C ASP A 370 -12.24 6.70 -8.32
N GLU A 371 -12.92 6.22 -7.28
CA GLU A 371 -12.70 4.93 -6.64
C GLU A 371 -13.82 3.90 -6.93
N ILE A 372 -14.67 4.18 -7.94
CA ILE A 372 -15.74 3.27 -8.37
C ILE A 372 -15.20 1.88 -8.77
N PRO A 373 -15.87 0.76 -8.46
CA PRO A 373 -15.41 -0.59 -8.81
C PRO A 373 -15.01 -0.75 -10.28
N GLY A 374 -15.75 -0.20 -11.22
CA GLY A 374 -15.47 -0.27 -12.65
C GLY A 374 -14.13 0.35 -13.09
N ALA A 375 -13.43 1.10 -12.22
CA ALA A 375 -12.10 1.64 -12.48
C ALA A 375 -10.95 0.63 -12.21
N TYR A 376 -11.28 -0.54 -11.65
CA TYR A 376 -10.34 -1.58 -11.22
C TYR A 376 -10.42 -2.82 -12.10
N LYS A 377 -9.36 -3.64 -12.08
CA LYS A 377 -9.36 -4.99 -12.68
C LYS A 377 -10.32 -5.90 -11.91
N ASP A 378 -10.72 -7.00 -12.54
CA ASP A 378 -11.47 -8.03 -11.87
C ASP A 378 -10.60 -8.72 -10.81
N ILE A 379 -11.02 -8.67 -9.56
CA ILE A 379 -10.24 -9.23 -8.46
C ILE A 379 -10.18 -10.78 -8.54
N ASP A 380 -11.19 -11.43 -9.09
CA ASP A 380 -11.19 -12.89 -9.26
C ASP A 380 -10.15 -13.30 -10.31
N GLU A 381 -10.01 -12.54 -11.43
CA GLU A 381 -8.92 -12.75 -12.40
C GLU A 381 -7.53 -12.53 -11.79
N VAL A 382 -7.37 -11.50 -10.96
CA VAL A 382 -6.12 -11.23 -10.24
C VAL A 382 -5.76 -12.40 -9.34
N MET A 383 -6.74 -12.95 -8.60
CA MET A 383 -6.53 -14.10 -7.71
C MET A 383 -6.25 -15.38 -8.48
N ASP A 384 -6.94 -15.61 -9.59
CA ASP A 384 -6.71 -16.78 -10.45
C ASP A 384 -5.30 -16.83 -11.03
N ASN A 385 -4.73 -15.66 -11.33
CA ASN A 385 -3.40 -15.51 -11.91
C ASN A 385 -2.25 -15.68 -10.91
N GLN A 386 -2.54 -15.83 -9.61
CA GLN A 386 -1.53 -15.97 -8.56
C GLN A 386 -1.76 -17.14 -7.59
N LYS A 387 -2.42 -18.20 -8.06
CA LYS A 387 -2.66 -19.41 -7.26
C LYS A 387 -1.39 -20.15 -6.85
N ASP A 388 -0.28 -19.87 -7.49
CA ASP A 388 1.05 -20.37 -7.16
C ASP A 388 1.84 -19.43 -6.23
N LEU A 389 1.31 -18.26 -5.92
CA LEU A 389 1.91 -17.28 -5.00
C LEU A 389 1.23 -17.31 -3.63
N VAL A 390 -0.08 -17.52 -3.59
CA VAL A 390 -0.88 -17.50 -2.37
C VAL A 390 -2.04 -18.51 -2.40
N GLU A 391 -2.45 -18.95 -1.22
CA GLU A 391 -3.74 -19.63 -1.00
C GLU A 391 -4.73 -18.67 -0.32
N VAL A 392 -6.02 -18.79 -0.64
CA VAL A 392 -7.09 -18.01 0.01
C VAL A 392 -7.44 -18.66 1.34
N VAL A 393 -7.33 -17.89 2.44
CA VAL A 393 -7.72 -18.29 3.79
C VAL A 393 -9.16 -17.87 4.07
N HIS A 394 -9.51 -16.61 3.77
CA HIS A 394 -10.86 -16.08 3.91
C HIS A 394 -11.22 -15.21 2.70
N THR A 395 -12.49 -15.29 2.29
CA THR A 395 -13.09 -14.37 1.32
C THR A 395 -13.98 -13.39 2.06
N LEU A 396 -13.68 -12.10 1.95
CA LEU A 396 -14.35 -11.04 2.68
C LEU A 396 -15.31 -10.27 1.77
N LYS A 397 -16.54 -10.07 2.23
CA LYS A 397 -17.56 -9.23 1.59
C LYS A 397 -17.71 -7.93 2.37
N GLN A 398 -17.50 -6.80 1.72
CA GLN A 398 -17.71 -5.50 2.37
C GLN A 398 -19.18 -5.26 2.66
N VAL A 399 -19.46 -4.74 3.86
CA VAL A 399 -20.81 -4.27 4.27
C VAL A 399 -20.78 -2.79 4.63
N LEU A 400 -19.60 -2.23 4.96
CA LEU A 400 -19.39 -0.81 5.23
C LEU A 400 -18.03 -0.38 4.70
N CYS A 401 -17.95 0.83 4.10
CA CYS A 401 -16.70 1.46 3.66
C CYS A 401 -16.69 2.95 4.01
N VAL A 402 -15.64 3.38 4.74
CA VAL A 402 -15.25 4.79 4.93
C VAL A 402 -14.13 5.10 3.97
N LYS A 403 -14.31 6.10 3.10
CA LYS A 403 -13.31 6.58 2.13
C LYS A 403 -12.68 7.89 2.59
N GLY A 404 -11.39 8.02 2.30
CA GLY A 404 -10.63 9.22 2.60
C GLY A 404 -10.73 10.34 1.56
#